data_96d6d58b51afe97ad1d8ff24c81e0521
#
_entry.id   96d6d58b51afe97ad1d8ff24c81e0521
#
_cell.length_a   1.000
_cell.length_b   1.000
_cell.length_c   1.000
_cell.angle_alpha   90.00
_cell.angle_beta   90.00
_cell.angle_gamma   90.00
#
_symmetry.space_group_name_H-M   'P 1'
#
loop_
_entity.id
_entity.type
_entity.pdbx_description
1 polymer ?
#
loop_
_entity_poly.entity_id
_entity_poly.type
_entity_poly.pdbx_seq_one_letter_code
_entity_poly.pdbx_strand_id
1 'polypeptide(L)'
;MLTQDTTQTQYYTWQNYRCAYEVYNSSNTPNGAPLLLVHPIGVGLSRKFWQRFISEFYNQGHQNQIYNPDLIGCGDSDMPAIPSTPDFEAQQLQFFIQNIIKKPVILIVQGALFPVAVDLYHKVPDLIAGMVLSGPPTWSLISKDRPKWRQNLAWSIFSSPFGNLFYRYARTEKFLRNFSTKRLFASRDKVDSEWLNTLQKGASNMASRYAVFSFLAGFWRQDYRSRVTAIQKPVLVVMGEVASSIAKEGEQEKANERLAEYLACLPQAQGVKIPGRNVLPYESTTEFVKAISSFVKSI
;
A
#
# COMPACT_ATOMS: atom_id res chain seq x y z
N MET A 1 25.68 -13.71 -6.37
CA MET A 1 25.90 -12.34 -5.91
C MET A 1 25.19 -11.45 -6.91
N LEU A 2 23.98 -10.99 -6.60
CA LEU A 2 23.28 -9.99 -7.41
C LEU A 2 24.01 -8.67 -7.23
N THR A 3 24.57 -8.13 -8.30
CA THR A 3 24.98 -6.73 -8.35
C THR A 3 23.72 -5.91 -8.04
N GLN A 4 23.66 -5.28 -6.88
CA GLN A 4 22.75 -4.18 -6.64
C GLN A 4 23.16 -3.03 -7.57
N ASP A 5 22.74 -3.13 -8.84
CA ASP A 5 22.60 -1.92 -9.63
C ASP A 5 21.60 -1.06 -8.88
N THR A 6 22.11 0.03 -8.33
CA THR A 6 21.27 1.05 -7.66
C THR A 6 20.26 1.52 -8.68
N THR A 7 19.05 0.96 -8.60
CA THR A 7 17.98 1.30 -9.53
C THR A 7 17.74 2.80 -9.45
N GLN A 8 18.00 3.49 -10.56
CA GLN A 8 17.85 4.94 -10.62
C GLN A 8 16.37 5.31 -10.51
N THR A 9 16.05 6.25 -9.63
CA THR A 9 14.70 6.84 -9.57
C THR A 9 14.40 7.54 -10.89
N GLN A 10 13.29 7.14 -11.51
CA GLN A 10 12.76 7.71 -12.74
C GLN A 10 11.56 8.58 -12.42
N TYR A 11 11.19 9.45 -13.36
CA TYR A 11 10.08 10.38 -13.18
C TYR A 11 9.19 10.41 -14.43
N TYR A 12 7.90 10.64 -14.20
CA TYR A 12 6.93 10.99 -15.23
C TYR A 12 6.07 12.15 -14.76
N THR A 13 5.38 12.80 -15.67
CA THR A 13 4.45 13.89 -15.34
C THR A 13 3.02 13.43 -15.53
N TRP A 14 2.19 13.63 -14.50
CA TRP A 14 0.76 13.37 -14.53
C TRP A 14 0.01 14.56 -13.91
N GLN A 15 -0.96 15.15 -14.64
CA GLN A 15 -1.70 16.36 -14.20
C GLN A 15 -0.81 17.48 -13.67
N ASN A 16 0.32 17.74 -14.35
CA ASN A 16 1.35 18.70 -13.95
C ASN A 16 2.12 18.34 -12.66
N TYR A 17 1.91 17.17 -12.07
CA TYR A 17 2.72 16.68 -10.95
C TYR A 17 3.84 15.78 -11.45
N ARG A 18 5.02 15.97 -10.88
CA ARG A 18 6.15 15.07 -11.07
C ARG A 18 5.98 13.86 -10.17
N CYS A 19 5.94 12.67 -10.76
CA CYS A 19 5.72 11.41 -10.08
C CYS A 19 6.97 10.54 -10.19
N ALA A 20 7.44 10.01 -9.07
CA ALA A 20 8.64 9.19 -8.98
C ALA A 20 8.30 7.69 -9.04
N TYR A 21 9.17 6.89 -9.64
CA TYR A 21 9.09 5.44 -9.62
C TYR A 21 10.46 4.79 -9.81
N GLU A 22 10.54 3.51 -9.50
CA GLU A 22 11.69 2.66 -9.76
C GLU A 22 11.23 1.42 -10.52
N VAL A 23 12.10 0.89 -11.40
CA VAL A 23 11.87 -0.35 -12.15
C VAL A 23 12.97 -1.33 -11.80
N TYR A 24 12.60 -2.54 -11.41
CA TYR A 24 13.54 -3.59 -11.04
C TYR A 24 13.41 -4.76 -11.99
N ASN A 25 14.54 -5.33 -12.37
CA ASN A 25 14.67 -6.52 -13.19
C ASN A 25 15.69 -7.46 -12.57
N SER A 26 15.42 -8.75 -12.58
CA SER A 26 16.41 -9.76 -12.16
C SER A 26 17.32 -10.19 -13.31
N SER A 27 16.91 -9.96 -14.55
CA SER A 27 17.59 -10.37 -15.79
C SER A 27 17.24 -9.44 -16.94
N ASN A 28 17.99 -9.56 -18.05
CA ASN A 28 17.70 -8.82 -19.29
C ASN A 28 16.40 -9.27 -19.98
N THR A 29 15.85 -10.42 -19.59
CA THR A 29 14.61 -10.98 -20.13
C THR A 29 13.65 -11.30 -18.97
N PRO A 30 12.86 -10.30 -18.47
CA PRO A 30 11.85 -10.56 -17.48
C PRO A 30 10.83 -11.59 -17.96
N ASN A 31 10.42 -12.49 -17.07
CA ASN A 31 9.45 -13.53 -17.36
C ASN A 31 8.19 -13.38 -16.48
N GLY A 32 7.01 -13.61 -17.05
CA GLY A 32 5.71 -13.48 -16.38
C GLY A 32 5.17 -12.03 -16.38
N ALA A 33 3.96 -11.87 -15.85
CA ALA A 33 3.31 -10.59 -15.75
C ALA A 33 4.09 -9.66 -14.81
N PRO A 34 4.26 -8.36 -15.16
CA PRO A 34 4.95 -7.42 -14.28
C PRO A 34 4.16 -7.18 -12.99
N LEU A 35 4.89 -6.92 -11.89
CA LEU A 35 4.29 -6.54 -10.61
C LEU A 35 4.20 -5.02 -10.51
N LEU A 36 3.04 -4.51 -10.08
CA LEU A 36 2.86 -3.12 -9.68
C LEU A 36 2.65 -3.06 -8.17
N LEU A 37 3.57 -2.40 -7.46
CA LEU A 37 3.55 -2.30 -6.01
C LEU A 37 2.89 -1.01 -5.57
N VAL A 38 1.85 -1.10 -4.73
CA VAL A 38 1.20 0.05 -4.10
C VAL A 38 1.58 0.08 -2.63
N HIS A 39 2.42 1.06 -2.27
CA HIS A 39 2.94 1.19 -0.92
C HIS A 39 1.85 1.59 0.10
N PRO A 40 2.01 1.28 1.39
CA PRO A 40 1.07 1.73 2.42
C PRO A 40 1.09 3.24 2.59
N ILE A 41 0.00 3.78 3.21
CA ILE A 41 -0.09 5.18 3.62
C ILE A 41 0.22 5.34 5.10
N GLY A 42 1.00 6.34 5.44
CA GLY A 42 1.37 6.68 6.83
C GLY A 42 2.55 7.63 6.87
N VAL A 43 2.93 8.05 8.07
CA VAL A 43 4.03 9.01 8.28
C VAL A 43 5.33 8.43 7.75
N GLY A 44 5.86 9.04 6.69
CA GLY A 44 7.13 8.64 6.06
C GLY A 44 7.09 7.38 5.19
N LEU A 45 5.92 6.78 4.98
CA LEU A 45 5.76 5.64 4.08
C LEU A 45 5.78 6.08 2.61
N SER A 46 6.43 5.28 1.77
CA SER A 46 6.63 5.52 0.33
C SER A 46 6.99 4.19 -0.34
N ARG A 47 7.35 4.23 -1.63
CA ARG A 47 7.87 3.05 -2.35
C ARG A 47 9.02 2.36 -1.63
N LYS A 48 9.78 3.04 -0.77
CA LYS A 48 10.89 2.46 0.01
C LYS A 48 10.44 1.36 0.97
N PHE A 49 9.15 1.29 1.30
CA PHE A 49 8.56 0.18 2.04
C PHE A 49 8.84 -1.19 1.41
N TRP A 50 8.91 -1.26 0.09
CA TRP A 50 9.01 -2.51 -0.66
C TRP A 50 10.44 -3.05 -0.83
N GLN A 51 11.47 -2.36 -0.35
CA GLN A 51 12.88 -2.72 -0.61
C GLN A 51 13.22 -4.15 -0.19
N ARG A 52 12.82 -4.55 1.03
CA ARG A 52 13.05 -5.93 1.53
C ARG A 52 12.32 -6.95 0.68
N PHE A 53 11.07 -6.68 0.35
CA PHE A 53 10.26 -7.54 -0.50
C PHE A 53 10.91 -7.74 -1.87
N ILE A 54 11.34 -6.67 -2.52
CA ILE A 54 11.97 -6.73 -3.84
C ILE A 54 13.25 -7.57 -3.81
N SER A 55 14.12 -7.34 -2.83
CA SER A 55 15.34 -8.10 -2.65
C SER A 55 15.05 -9.59 -2.43
N GLU A 56 14.14 -9.92 -1.53
CA GLU A 56 13.79 -11.30 -1.22
C GLU A 56 13.07 -11.99 -2.39
N PHE A 57 12.22 -11.29 -3.12
CA PHE A 57 11.53 -11.80 -4.29
C PHE A 57 12.50 -12.31 -5.35
N TYR A 58 13.53 -11.54 -5.64
CA TYR A 58 14.58 -11.96 -6.57
C TYR A 58 15.52 -13.01 -5.97
N ASN A 59 15.81 -12.96 -4.69
CA ASN A 59 16.61 -13.99 -4.01
C ASN A 59 15.93 -15.37 -4.05
N GLN A 60 14.59 -15.42 -4.08
CA GLN A 60 13.82 -16.65 -4.27
C GLN A 60 13.67 -17.08 -5.74
N GLY A 61 14.39 -16.45 -6.66
CA GLY A 61 14.50 -16.85 -8.07
C GLY A 61 13.36 -16.36 -8.98
N HIS A 62 12.54 -15.42 -8.52
CA HIS A 62 11.51 -14.80 -9.38
C HIS A 62 12.13 -13.88 -10.43
N GLN A 63 11.49 -13.78 -11.61
CA GLN A 63 12.01 -13.02 -12.75
C GLN A 63 11.04 -11.96 -13.26
N ASN A 64 9.91 -11.75 -12.61
CA ASN A 64 8.95 -10.72 -12.98
C ASN A 64 9.58 -9.33 -12.88
N GLN A 65 9.29 -8.47 -13.84
CA GLN A 65 9.63 -7.05 -13.74
C GLN A 65 8.78 -6.41 -12.62
N ILE A 66 9.40 -5.56 -11.80
CA ILE A 66 8.70 -4.86 -10.71
C ILE A 66 8.70 -3.37 -10.97
N TYR A 67 7.51 -2.77 -10.94
CA TYR A 67 7.28 -1.33 -10.96
C TYR A 67 6.86 -0.86 -9.58
N ASN A 68 7.59 0.10 -9.06
CA ASN A 68 7.44 0.58 -7.68
C ASN A 68 7.31 2.11 -7.66
N PRO A 69 6.09 2.65 -7.92
CA PRO A 69 5.86 4.10 -7.91
C PRO A 69 5.65 4.65 -6.49
N ASP A 70 5.94 5.95 -6.33
CA ASP A 70 5.40 6.77 -5.26
C ASP A 70 4.06 7.36 -5.68
N LEU A 71 3.05 7.25 -4.83
CA LEU A 71 1.82 8.01 -4.98
C LEU A 71 2.06 9.51 -4.74
N ILE A 72 1.22 10.36 -5.31
CA ILE A 72 1.26 11.80 -5.07
C ILE A 72 1.14 12.07 -3.57
N GLY A 73 2.00 12.93 -3.06
CA GLY A 73 2.11 13.24 -1.63
C GLY A 73 3.08 12.35 -0.86
N CYS A 74 3.73 11.37 -1.51
CA CYS A 74 4.64 10.43 -0.87
C CYS A 74 6.00 10.38 -1.56
N GLY A 75 7.03 10.00 -0.80
CA GLY A 75 8.39 9.72 -1.29
C GLY A 75 9.03 10.88 -2.05
N ASP A 76 9.40 10.62 -3.32
CA ASP A 76 10.02 11.61 -4.21
C ASP A 76 9.03 12.19 -5.25
N SER A 77 7.73 11.83 -5.16
CA SER A 77 6.66 12.47 -5.93
C SER A 77 6.31 13.84 -5.36
N ASP A 78 5.70 14.69 -6.17
CA ASP A 78 5.20 15.99 -5.73
C ASP A 78 4.18 15.84 -4.58
N MET A 79 4.18 16.81 -3.68
CA MET A 79 3.39 16.79 -2.45
C MET A 79 2.45 18.00 -2.36
N PRO A 80 1.41 18.08 -3.20
CA PRO A 80 0.48 19.20 -3.19
C PRO A 80 -0.36 19.25 -1.92
N ALA A 81 -0.77 20.44 -1.52
CA ALA A 81 -1.65 20.67 -0.37
C ALA A 81 -3.14 20.44 -0.73
N ILE A 82 -3.44 19.27 -1.26
CA ILE A 82 -4.80 18.85 -1.69
C ILE A 82 -5.24 17.58 -0.97
N PRO A 83 -6.56 17.36 -0.83
CA PRO A 83 -7.06 16.07 -0.38
C PRO A 83 -6.75 14.99 -1.42
N SER A 84 -6.15 13.88 -0.98
CA SER A 84 -6.02 12.67 -1.80
C SER A 84 -7.19 11.72 -1.53
N THR A 85 -7.76 11.18 -2.59
CA THR A 85 -8.84 10.19 -2.53
C THR A 85 -8.41 8.91 -3.24
N PRO A 86 -9.01 7.75 -2.96
CA PRO A 86 -8.72 6.53 -3.69
C PRO A 86 -8.88 6.67 -5.20
N ASP A 87 -9.90 7.41 -5.66
CA ASP A 87 -10.12 7.68 -7.08
C ASP A 87 -8.98 8.50 -7.70
N PHE A 88 -8.48 9.54 -7.00
CA PHE A 88 -7.35 10.35 -7.47
C PHE A 88 -6.07 9.51 -7.60
N GLU A 89 -5.76 8.70 -6.59
CA GLU A 89 -4.60 7.80 -6.59
C GLU A 89 -4.74 6.70 -7.65
N ALA A 90 -5.96 6.16 -7.85
CA ALA A 90 -6.24 5.20 -8.90
C ALA A 90 -6.08 5.80 -10.31
N GLN A 91 -6.44 7.08 -10.52
CA GLN A 91 -6.21 7.77 -11.79
C GLN A 91 -4.71 7.94 -12.07
N GLN A 92 -3.89 8.27 -11.06
CA GLN A 92 -2.44 8.30 -11.20
C GLN A 92 -1.88 6.94 -11.64
N LEU A 93 -2.30 5.86 -10.98
CA LEU A 93 -1.85 4.50 -11.30
C LEU A 93 -2.39 4.01 -12.66
N GLN A 94 -3.61 4.38 -13.04
CA GLN A 94 -4.16 4.14 -14.38
C GLN A 94 -3.26 4.74 -15.44
N PHE A 95 -2.92 6.03 -15.31
CA PHE A 95 -2.01 6.70 -16.23
C PHE A 95 -0.66 5.98 -16.29
N PHE A 96 -0.12 5.58 -15.14
CA PHE A 96 1.16 4.88 -15.04
C PHE A 96 1.13 3.54 -15.77
N ILE A 97 0.09 2.73 -15.58
CA ILE A 97 -0.04 1.45 -16.31
C ILE A 97 -0.16 1.69 -17.82
N GLN A 98 -1.02 2.61 -18.24
CA GLN A 98 -1.30 2.85 -19.65
C GLN A 98 -0.13 3.47 -20.42
N ASN A 99 0.66 4.33 -19.79
CA ASN A 99 1.69 5.10 -20.48
C ASN A 99 3.13 4.61 -20.22
N ILE A 100 3.38 4.01 -19.06
CA ILE A 100 4.73 3.55 -18.67
C ILE A 100 4.85 2.03 -18.77
N ILE A 101 3.96 1.27 -18.13
CA ILE A 101 4.04 -0.20 -18.12
C ILE A 101 3.54 -0.80 -19.44
N LYS A 102 2.38 -0.37 -19.91
CA LYS A 102 1.74 -0.76 -21.20
C LYS A 102 1.45 -2.26 -21.31
N LYS A 103 1.29 -2.95 -20.20
CA LYS A 103 1.01 -4.39 -20.12
C LYS A 103 0.10 -4.65 -18.92
N PRO A 104 -0.70 -5.73 -18.93
CA PRO A 104 -1.41 -6.17 -17.73
C PRO A 104 -0.45 -6.48 -16.60
N VAL A 105 -0.83 -6.10 -15.37
CA VAL A 105 0.00 -6.21 -14.16
C VAL A 105 -0.64 -7.11 -13.11
N ILE A 106 0.19 -7.75 -12.28
CA ILE A 106 -0.24 -8.24 -10.97
C ILE A 106 -0.09 -7.10 -9.99
N LEU A 107 -1.22 -6.63 -9.44
CA LEU A 107 -1.25 -5.54 -8.49
C LEU A 107 -1.00 -6.05 -7.07
N ILE A 108 0.05 -5.57 -6.39
CA ILE A 108 0.32 -5.91 -4.99
C ILE A 108 0.08 -4.65 -4.15
N VAL A 109 -0.95 -4.69 -3.29
CA VAL A 109 -1.35 -3.54 -2.50
C VAL A 109 -1.24 -3.81 -1.01
N GLN A 110 -0.68 -2.85 -0.27
CA GLN A 110 -0.48 -2.97 1.17
C GLN A 110 -1.54 -2.19 1.95
N GLY A 111 -2.23 -2.91 2.84
CA GLY A 111 -3.03 -2.32 3.91
C GLY A 111 -4.23 -1.51 3.44
N ALA A 112 -4.37 -0.32 4.01
CA ALA A 112 -5.56 0.52 3.86
C ALA A 112 -5.72 1.17 2.47
N LEU A 113 -4.79 0.98 1.53
CA LEU A 113 -4.93 1.43 0.14
C LEU A 113 -5.66 0.41 -0.76
N PHE A 114 -6.26 -0.63 -0.20
CA PHE A 114 -7.14 -1.53 -0.95
C PHE A 114 -8.23 -0.79 -1.75
N PRO A 115 -8.91 0.26 -1.24
CA PRO A 115 -9.83 1.07 -2.03
C PRO A 115 -9.23 1.65 -3.32
N VAL A 116 -7.95 2.01 -3.33
CA VAL A 116 -7.24 2.45 -4.55
C VAL A 116 -7.17 1.33 -5.58
N ALA A 117 -6.88 0.11 -5.13
CA ALA A 117 -6.85 -1.06 -6.02
C ALA A 117 -8.24 -1.38 -6.59
N VAL A 118 -9.30 -1.23 -5.79
CA VAL A 118 -10.69 -1.38 -6.26
C VAL A 118 -11.02 -0.35 -7.33
N ASP A 119 -10.73 0.93 -7.08
CA ASP A 119 -10.98 2.00 -8.03
C ASP A 119 -10.17 1.83 -9.31
N LEU A 120 -8.91 1.43 -9.20
CA LEU A 120 -8.04 1.14 -10.33
C LEU A 120 -8.56 -0.02 -11.18
N TYR A 121 -8.99 -1.12 -10.55
CA TYR A 121 -9.59 -2.25 -11.26
C TYR A 121 -10.77 -1.82 -12.12
N HIS A 122 -11.69 -1.03 -11.58
CA HIS A 122 -12.86 -0.56 -12.31
C HIS A 122 -12.54 0.42 -13.46
N LYS A 123 -11.38 1.08 -13.40
CA LYS A 123 -10.92 1.98 -14.48
C LYS A 123 -10.25 1.21 -15.63
N VAL A 124 -9.50 0.16 -15.31
CA VAL A 124 -8.69 -0.58 -16.30
C VAL A 124 -8.69 -2.10 -16.04
N PRO A 125 -9.86 -2.77 -16.06
CA PRO A 125 -9.99 -4.18 -15.68
C PRO A 125 -9.11 -5.11 -16.55
N ASP A 126 -8.92 -4.76 -17.83
CA ASP A 126 -8.11 -5.56 -18.76
C ASP A 126 -6.60 -5.44 -18.51
N LEU A 127 -6.18 -4.39 -17.82
CA LEU A 127 -4.78 -4.17 -17.44
C LEU A 127 -4.45 -4.67 -16.03
N ILE A 128 -5.40 -5.31 -15.34
CA ILE A 128 -5.16 -6.02 -14.07
C ILE A 128 -5.27 -7.52 -14.33
N ALA A 129 -4.13 -8.21 -14.26
CA ALA A 129 -4.06 -9.66 -14.46
C ALA A 129 -4.49 -10.43 -13.20
N GLY A 130 -4.16 -9.90 -12.02
CA GLY A 130 -4.52 -10.44 -10.71
C GLY A 130 -4.14 -9.45 -9.60
N MET A 131 -4.56 -9.74 -8.35
CA MET A 131 -4.28 -8.87 -7.21
C MET A 131 -3.78 -9.66 -6.00
N VAL A 132 -2.81 -9.11 -5.28
CA VAL A 132 -2.37 -9.56 -3.96
C VAL A 132 -2.71 -8.47 -2.94
N LEU A 133 -3.55 -8.79 -1.97
CA LEU A 133 -3.93 -7.90 -0.88
C LEU A 133 -3.13 -8.28 0.36
N SER A 134 -2.19 -7.45 0.76
CA SER A 134 -1.38 -7.65 1.96
C SER A 134 -1.97 -6.90 3.14
N GLY A 135 -2.44 -7.61 4.15
CA GLY A 135 -3.00 -7.04 5.37
C GLY A 135 -4.10 -6.00 5.12
N PRO A 136 -5.14 -6.29 4.32
CA PRO A 136 -6.18 -5.33 4.00
C PRO A 136 -6.90 -4.85 5.27
N PRO A 137 -7.54 -3.65 5.25
CA PRO A 137 -8.16 -3.05 6.43
C PRO A 137 -9.38 -3.87 6.89
N THR A 138 -9.84 -3.60 8.12
CA THR A 138 -11.11 -4.08 8.63
C THR A 138 -12.24 -3.80 7.65
N TRP A 139 -13.04 -4.81 7.33
CA TRP A 139 -14.13 -4.72 6.35
C TRP A 139 -15.12 -3.61 6.66
N SER A 140 -15.46 -3.41 7.93
CA SER A 140 -16.38 -2.37 8.38
C SER A 140 -15.93 -0.95 8.04
N LEU A 141 -14.63 -0.72 7.75
CA LEU A 141 -14.10 0.59 7.38
C LEU A 141 -14.30 0.92 5.89
N ILE A 142 -14.45 -0.09 5.05
CA ILE A 142 -14.62 0.05 3.60
C ILE A 142 -15.99 -0.42 3.11
N SER A 143 -16.89 -0.75 4.03
CA SER A 143 -18.27 -1.14 3.75
C SER A 143 -19.31 -0.12 4.24
N LYS A 144 -18.87 1.04 4.69
CA LYS A 144 -19.73 2.12 5.19
C LYS A 144 -19.18 3.48 4.79
N ASP A 145 -20.08 4.34 4.32
CA ASP A 145 -19.72 5.71 3.99
C ASP A 145 -19.38 6.52 5.26
N ARG A 146 -18.33 7.32 5.16
CA ARG A 146 -18.10 8.41 6.08
C ARG A 146 -18.72 9.68 5.53
N PRO A 147 -19.57 10.40 6.28
CA PRO A 147 -20.20 11.62 5.81
C PRO A 147 -19.19 12.67 5.31
N LYS A 148 -19.39 13.21 4.11
CA LYS A 148 -18.47 14.18 3.48
C LYS A 148 -18.16 15.40 4.36
N TRP A 149 -19.15 15.89 5.09
CA TRP A 149 -18.94 17.04 5.99
C TRP A 149 -17.92 16.72 7.11
N ARG A 150 -17.91 15.47 7.62
CA ARG A 150 -16.93 15.04 8.64
C ARG A 150 -15.53 14.90 8.03
N GLN A 151 -15.43 14.43 6.78
CA GLN A 151 -14.17 14.36 6.06
C GLN A 151 -13.60 15.77 5.84
N ASN A 152 -14.42 16.71 5.35
CA ASN A 152 -14.02 18.09 5.09
C ASN A 152 -13.65 18.84 6.38
N LEU A 153 -14.40 18.64 7.46
CA LEU A 153 -14.06 19.24 8.76
C LEU A 153 -12.73 18.71 9.28
N ALA A 154 -12.52 17.39 9.24
CA ALA A 154 -11.26 16.77 9.66
C ALA A 154 -10.09 17.27 8.80
N TRP A 155 -10.27 17.36 7.48
CA TRP A 155 -9.29 17.92 6.57
C TRP A 155 -8.95 19.39 6.91
N SER A 156 -9.94 20.22 7.15
CA SER A 156 -9.73 21.62 7.53
C SER A 156 -8.92 21.76 8.83
N ILE A 157 -9.17 20.88 9.82
CA ILE A 157 -8.39 20.85 11.06
C ILE A 157 -6.96 20.38 10.79
N PHE A 158 -6.77 19.28 10.05
CA PHE A 158 -5.46 18.73 9.76
C PHE A 158 -4.61 19.64 8.84
N SER A 159 -5.21 20.34 7.89
CA SER A 159 -4.50 21.28 7.02
C SER A 159 -4.14 22.61 7.68
N SER A 160 -4.66 22.88 8.88
CA SER A 160 -4.39 24.08 9.70
C SER A 160 -2.99 24.02 10.39
N PRO A 161 -2.57 25.13 11.07
CA PRO A 161 -1.36 25.11 11.89
C PRO A 161 -1.33 24.03 12.98
N PHE A 162 -2.50 23.62 13.51
CA PHE A 162 -2.59 22.51 14.49
C PHE A 162 -2.13 21.18 13.87
N GLY A 163 -2.55 20.89 12.64
CA GLY A 163 -2.07 19.70 11.94
C GLY A 163 -0.56 19.74 11.70
N ASN A 164 0.01 20.91 11.41
CA ASN A 164 1.45 21.05 11.26
C ASN A 164 2.19 20.68 12.58
N LEU A 165 1.69 21.16 13.72
CA LEU A 165 2.25 20.80 15.03
C LEU A 165 2.09 19.30 15.31
N PHE A 166 0.91 18.74 15.03
CA PHE A 166 0.66 17.30 15.17
C PHE A 166 1.64 16.49 14.30
N TYR A 167 1.87 16.88 13.04
CA TYR A 167 2.76 16.14 12.15
C TYR A 167 4.23 16.23 12.60
N ARG A 168 4.67 17.40 13.13
CA ARG A 168 5.99 17.52 13.74
C ARG A 168 6.20 16.53 14.89
N TYR A 169 5.18 16.31 15.71
CA TYR A 169 5.21 15.29 16.75
C TYR A 169 5.17 13.87 16.17
N ALA A 170 4.27 13.61 15.22
CA ALA A 170 4.07 12.27 14.64
C ALA A 170 5.29 11.73 13.88
N ARG A 171 6.17 12.60 13.37
CA ARG A 171 7.42 12.21 12.69
C ARG A 171 8.62 12.00 13.64
N THR A 172 8.45 12.20 14.95
CA THR A 172 9.52 11.92 15.92
C THR A 172 9.76 10.41 16.02
N GLU A 173 11.01 10.00 16.21
CA GLU A 173 11.37 8.58 16.39
C GLU A 173 10.55 7.92 17.49
N LYS A 174 10.37 8.61 18.62
CA LYS A 174 9.59 8.11 19.75
C LYS A 174 8.15 7.77 19.36
N PHE A 175 7.49 8.64 18.61
CA PHE A 175 6.12 8.38 18.12
C PHE A 175 6.11 7.23 17.12
N LEU A 176 6.99 7.27 16.11
CA LEU A 176 7.09 6.26 15.07
C LEU A 176 7.35 4.87 15.64
N ARG A 177 8.31 4.74 16.57
CA ARG A 177 8.62 3.50 17.27
C ARG A 177 7.42 2.97 18.07
N ASN A 178 6.79 3.85 18.87
CA ASN A 178 5.63 3.46 19.68
C ASN A 178 4.43 3.04 18.83
N PHE A 179 4.13 3.78 17.78
CA PHE A 179 3.04 3.46 16.85
C PHE A 179 3.31 2.14 16.11
N SER A 180 4.52 1.96 15.58
CA SER A 180 4.92 0.73 14.88
C SER A 180 4.81 -0.49 15.79
N THR A 181 5.35 -0.42 17.00
CA THR A 181 5.28 -1.52 17.98
C THR A 181 3.84 -1.87 18.36
N LYS A 182 3.00 -0.86 18.57
CA LYS A 182 1.63 -1.10 19.05
C LYS A 182 0.65 -1.49 17.96
N ARG A 183 0.83 -1.00 16.73
CA ARG A 183 -0.20 -1.06 15.69
C ARG A 183 0.23 -1.78 14.41
N LEU A 184 1.51 -1.82 14.09
CA LEU A 184 1.97 -2.32 12.79
C LEU A 184 2.63 -3.70 12.88
N PHE A 185 3.47 -3.94 13.86
CA PHE A 185 4.25 -5.17 14.02
C PHE A 185 3.67 -6.08 15.10
N ALA A 186 3.85 -7.38 14.93
CA ALA A 186 3.47 -8.38 15.93
C ALA A 186 4.37 -8.33 17.16
N SER A 187 5.64 -7.99 16.96
CA SER A 187 6.66 -7.98 18.01
C SER A 187 7.52 -6.71 17.95
N ARG A 188 7.95 -6.23 19.13
CA ARG A 188 8.74 -5.00 19.27
C ARG A 188 10.14 -5.10 18.64
N ASP A 189 10.75 -6.26 18.70
CA ASP A 189 12.08 -6.55 18.14
C ASP A 189 12.12 -6.46 16.60
N LYS A 190 10.97 -6.60 15.94
CA LYS A 190 10.82 -6.41 14.50
C LYS A 190 10.81 -4.93 14.07
N VAL A 191 10.67 -3.99 15.01
CA VAL A 191 10.75 -2.55 14.73
C VAL A 191 12.21 -2.11 14.80
N ASP A 192 12.94 -2.37 13.75
CA ASP A 192 14.38 -2.14 13.65
C ASP A 192 14.76 -0.70 13.25
N SER A 193 16.06 -0.44 13.21
CA SER A 193 16.59 0.89 12.85
C SER A 193 16.37 1.23 11.38
N GLU A 194 16.39 0.25 10.47
CA GLU A 194 16.13 0.48 9.05
C GLU A 194 14.70 0.98 8.83
N TRP A 195 13.72 0.35 9.50
CA TRP A 195 12.32 0.80 9.48
C TRP A 195 12.19 2.24 9.94
N LEU A 196 12.72 2.57 11.10
CA LEU A 196 12.61 3.90 11.69
C LEU A 196 13.33 4.97 10.85
N ASN A 197 14.52 4.67 10.35
CA ASN A 197 15.28 5.57 9.48
C ASN A 197 14.52 5.83 8.16
N THR A 198 13.90 4.79 7.58
CA THR A 198 13.08 4.92 6.38
C THR A 198 11.90 5.85 6.62
N LEU A 199 11.17 5.67 7.72
CA LEU A 199 10.05 6.54 8.07
C LEU A 199 10.49 7.98 8.35
N GLN A 200 11.56 8.19 9.11
CA GLN A 200 12.08 9.53 9.41
C GLN A 200 12.53 10.25 8.14
N LYS A 201 13.23 9.55 7.25
CA LYS A 201 13.66 10.10 5.96
C LYS A 201 12.46 10.45 5.08
N GLY A 202 11.48 9.57 4.95
CA GLY A 202 10.26 9.82 4.18
C GLY A 202 9.40 10.97 4.74
N ALA A 203 9.43 11.19 6.07
CA ALA A 203 8.74 12.29 6.73
C ALA A 203 9.58 13.57 6.85
N SER A 204 10.76 13.66 6.24
CA SER A 204 11.63 14.84 6.31
C SER A 204 10.99 16.06 5.67
N ASN A 205 10.32 15.87 4.52
CA ASN A 205 9.52 16.92 3.90
C ASN A 205 8.16 17.06 4.61
N MET A 206 7.92 18.24 5.18
CA MET A 206 6.66 18.53 5.90
C MET A 206 5.41 18.48 5.01
N ALA A 207 5.55 18.61 3.70
CA ALA A 207 4.42 18.53 2.78
C ALA A 207 3.84 17.12 2.66
N SER A 208 4.61 16.07 2.97
CA SER A 208 4.12 14.69 3.02
C SER A 208 2.96 14.47 4.01
N ARG A 209 2.73 15.41 4.93
CA ARG A 209 1.57 15.40 5.84
C ARG A 209 0.23 15.41 5.12
N TYR A 210 0.12 16.02 3.96
CA TYR A 210 -1.17 16.16 3.27
C TYR A 210 -1.75 14.82 2.82
N ALA A 211 -0.92 13.90 2.30
CA ALA A 211 -1.36 12.54 2.00
C ALA A 211 -1.81 11.79 3.27
N VAL A 212 -1.01 11.87 4.35
CA VAL A 212 -1.34 11.27 5.65
C VAL A 212 -2.63 11.87 6.22
N PHE A 213 -2.82 13.17 6.10
CA PHE A 213 -4.00 13.86 6.62
C PHE A 213 -5.26 13.56 5.79
N SER A 214 -5.13 13.37 4.50
CA SER A 214 -6.23 12.87 3.66
C SER A 214 -6.71 11.50 4.13
N PHE A 215 -5.77 10.61 4.44
CA PHE A 215 -6.07 9.31 5.00
C PHE A 215 -6.74 9.42 6.39
N LEU A 216 -6.20 10.22 7.32
CA LEU A 216 -6.77 10.44 8.65
C LEU A 216 -8.15 11.13 8.59
N ALA A 217 -8.37 12.04 7.65
CA ALA A 217 -9.67 12.64 7.39
C ALA A 217 -10.70 11.62 6.88
N GLY A 218 -10.24 10.46 6.40
CA GLY A 218 -11.08 9.33 6.02
C GLY A 218 -11.70 9.45 4.64
N PHE A 219 -11.05 10.14 3.69
CA PHE A 219 -11.52 10.20 2.29
C PHE A 219 -11.58 8.82 1.62
N TRP A 220 -10.83 7.85 2.10
CA TRP A 220 -10.83 6.47 1.65
C TRP A 220 -11.99 5.62 2.22
N ARG A 221 -12.72 6.12 3.23
CA ARG A 221 -13.84 5.42 3.88
C ARG A 221 -15.12 5.65 3.10
N GLN A 222 -15.45 4.72 2.22
CA GLN A 222 -16.66 4.68 1.42
C GLN A 222 -17.21 3.25 1.40
N ASP A 223 -18.45 3.09 0.95
CA ASP A 223 -19.03 1.75 0.75
C ASP A 223 -18.54 1.14 -0.57
N TYR A 224 -17.58 0.24 -0.46
CA TYR A 224 -16.99 -0.49 -1.58
C TYR A 224 -17.62 -1.86 -1.83
N ARG A 225 -18.64 -2.29 -1.09
CA ARG A 225 -19.19 -3.66 -1.16
C ARG A 225 -19.51 -4.08 -2.59
N SER A 226 -20.35 -3.34 -3.28
CA SER A 226 -20.74 -3.67 -4.65
C SER A 226 -19.56 -3.66 -5.63
N ARG A 227 -18.60 -2.75 -5.43
CA ARG A 227 -17.42 -2.65 -6.29
C ARG A 227 -16.43 -3.79 -6.05
N VAL A 228 -16.28 -4.23 -4.80
CA VAL A 228 -15.42 -5.37 -4.44
C VAL A 228 -16.01 -6.67 -4.97
N THR A 229 -17.33 -6.90 -4.81
CA THR A 229 -17.99 -8.11 -5.34
C THR A 229 -17.99 -8.20 -6.86
N ALA A 230 -17.81 -7.09 -7.55
CA ALA A 230 -17.72 -7.05 -9.02
C ALA A 230 -16.30 -7.37 -9.56
N ILE A 231 -15.30 -7.59 -8.70
CA ILE A 231 -13.95 -7.97 -9.11
C ILE A 231 -13.96 -9.44 -9.58
N GLN A 232 -13.65 -9.66 -10.87
CA GLN A 232 -13.66 -10.99 -11.49
C GLN A 232 -12.26 -11.56 -11.74
N LYS A 233 -11.21 -10.84 -11.35
CA LYS A 233 -9.82 -11.31 -11.50
C LYS A 233 -9.41 -12.14 -10.30
N PRO A 234 -8.43 -13.05 -10.45
CA PRO A 234 -7.86 -13.77 -9.32
C PRO A 234 -7.35 -12.81 -8.24
N VAL A 235 -7.65 -13.09 -6.98
CA VAL A 235 -7.20 -12.32 -5.83
C VAL A 235 -6.58 -13.25 -4.78
N LEU A 236 -5.42 -12.89 -4.26
CA LEU A 236 -4.83 -13.54 -3.09
C LEU A 236 -4.86 -12.57 -1.91
N VAL A 237 -5.53 -12.96 -0.83
CA VAL A 237 -5.56 -12.21 0.42
C VAL A 237 -4.55 -12.81 1.38
N VAL A 238 -3.50 -12.05 1.69
CA VAL A 238 -2.47 -12.44 2.67
C VAL A 238 -2.72 -11.70 3.98
N MET A 239 -3.01 -12.45 5.04
CA MET A 239 -3.35 -11.90 6.36
C MET A 239 -2.28 -12.27 7.39
N GLY A 240 -1.95 -11.36 8.29
CA GLY A 240 -1.11 -11.68 9.45
C GLY A 240 -1.88 -12.50 10.48
N GLU A 241 -1.23 -13.50 11.08
CA GLU A 241 -1.86 -14.34 12.11
C GLU A 241 -2.38 -13.55 13.31
N VAL A 242 -1.71 -12.42 13.63
CA VAL A 242 -2.11 -11.50 14.69
C VAL A 242 -2.55 -10.14 14.13
N ALA A 243 -3.08 -10.12 12.89
CA ALA A 243 -3.61 -8.91 12.28
C ALA A 243 -4.67 -8.26 13.18
N SER A 244 -4.59 -6.94 13.30
CA SER A 244 -5.51 -6.16 14.14
C SER A 244 -5.87 -4.85 13.45
N SER A 245 -7.02 -4.28 13.79
CA SER A 245 -7.39 -2.96 13.29
C SER A 245 -6.49 -1.86 13.89
N ILE A 246 -6.06 -0.93 13.04
CA ILE A 246 -5.37 0.28 13.48
C ILE A 246 -6.40 1.29 14.02
N ALA A 247 -7.61 1.27 13.49
CA ALA A 247 -8.74 2.08 13.95
C ALA A 247 -9.45 1.42 15.12
N LYS A 248 -10.18 2.22 15.91
CA LYS A 248 -11.04 1.70 17.01
C LYS A 248 -12.12 0.77 16.49
N GLU A 249 -12.66 1.09 15.31
CA GLU A 249 -13.56 0.19 14.58
C GLU A 249 -12.81 -1.08 14.20
N GLY A 250 -13.36 -2.23 14.55
CA GLY A 250 -12.75 -3.53 14.31
C GLY A 250 -11.56 -3.86 15.23
N GLU A 251 -11.37 -3.14 16.36
CA GLU A 251 -10.26 -3.43 17.30
C GLU A 251 -10.38 -4.84 17.90
N GLN A 252 -11.61 -5.37 18.02
CA GLN A 252 -11.88 -6.73 18.51
C GLN A 252 -11.91 -7.78 17.42
N GLU A 253 -11.87 -7.39 16.14
CA GLU A 253 -11.92 -8.28 15.00
C GLU A 253 -10.65 -9.14 14.92
N LYS A 254 -10.82 -10.46 14.86
CA LYS A 254 -9.71 -11.39 14.73
C LYS A 254 -9.28 -11.56 13.28
N ALA A 255 -8.02 -11.93 13.07
CA ALA A 255 -7.46 -12.16 11.73
C ALA A 255 -8.29 -13.15 10.89
N ASN A 256 -8.81 -14.24 11.51
CA ASN A 256 -9.64 -15.23 10.82
C ASN A 256 -10.99 -14.65 10.36
N GLU A 257 -11.63 -13.84 11.19
CA GLU A 257 -12.90 -13.19 10.88
C GLU A 257 -12.74 -12.24 9.70
N ARG A 258 -11.70 -11.39 9.76
CA ARG A 258 -11.38 -10.47 8.67
C ARG A 258 -11.08 -11.21 7.36
N LEU A 259 -10.26 -12.24 7.40
CA LEU A 259 -9.97 -13.04 6.21
C LEU A 259 -11.24 -13.64 5.62
N ALA A 260 -12.10 -14.22 6.46
CA ALA A 260 -13.36 -14.81 6.03
C ALA A 260 -14.30 -13.78 5.36
N GLU A 261 -14.37 -12.55 5.88
CA GLU A 261 -15.16 -11.47 5.27
C GLU A 261 -14.66 -11.12 3.86
N TYR A 262 -13.35 -11.01 3.67
CA TYR A 262 -12.77 -10.75 2.34
C TYR A 262 -13.05 -11.88 1.37
N LEU A 263 -12.90 -13.14 1.79
CA LEU A 263 -13.18 -14.30 0.95
C LEU A 263 -14.66 -14.41 0.58
N ALA A 264 -15.55 -14.03 1.49
CA ALA A 264 -17.00 -14.02 1.22
C ALA A 264 -17.40 -12.93 0.21
N CYS A 265 -16.65 -11.84 0.12
CA CYS A 265 -16.97 -10.71 -0.73
C CYS A 265 -16.25 -10.70 -2.09
N LEU A 266 -15.14 -11.42 -2.23
CA LEU A 266 -14.34 -11.52 -3.44
C LEU A 266 -14.53 -12.86 -4.12
N PRO A 267 -15.25 -12.95 -5.27
CA PRO A 267 -15.66 -14.25 -5.87
C PRO A 267 -14.49 -15.16 -6.29
N GLN A 268 -13.33 -14.55 -6.65
CA GLN A 268 -12.15 -15.26 -7.13
C GLN A 268 -11.00 -15.22 -6.12
N ALA A 269 -11.30 -15.05 -4.82
CA ALA A 269 -10.27 -14.90 -3.83
C ALA A 269 -9.81 -16.23 -3.20
N GLN A 270 -8.51 -16.32 -3.00
CA GLN A 270 -7.87 -17.28 -2.13
C GLN A 270 -7.29 -16.55 -0.91
N GLY A 271 -7.20 -17.21 0.22
CA GLY A 271 -6.68 -16.63 1.45
C GLY A 271 -5.56 -17.44 2.06
N VAL A 272 -4.54 -16.74 2.57
CA VAL A 272 -3.45 -17.36 3.31
C VAL A 272 -3.11 -16.51 4.54
N LYS A 273 -2.75 -17.17 5.63
CA LYS A 273 -2.21 -16.51 6.82
C LYS A 273 -0.74 -16.82 6.95
N ILE A 274 0.03 -15.79 7.35
CA ILE A 274 1.46 -15.90 7.63
C ILE A 274 1.77 -15.23 8.98
N PRO A 275 2.88 -15.59 9.65
CA PRO A 275 3.32 -14.89 10.84
C PRO A 275 3.42 -13.38 10.61
N GLY A 276 3.06 -12.57 11.61
CA GLY A 276 3.11 -11.11 11.53
C GLY A 276 1.77 -10.44 11.78
N ARG A 277 1.76 -9.10 11.74
CA ARG A 277 0.55 -8.31 12.04
C ARG A 277 -0.01 -7.60 10.81
N ASN A 278 0.50 -6.41 10.47
CA ASN A 278 -0.12 -5.53 9.47
C ASN A 278 0.81 -5.12 8.33
N VAL A 279 2.13 -5.24 8.49
CA VAL A 279 3.14 -4.83 7.49
C VAL A 279 3.94 -6.02 6.97
N LEU A 280 3.23 -7.07 6.54
CA LEU A 280 3.76 -8.38 6.22
C LEU A 280 4.93 -8.40 5.24
N PRO A 281 4.94 -7.62 4.14
CA PRO A 281 6.07 -7.57 3.21
C PRO A 281 7.38 -7.09 3.84
N TYR A 282 7.29 -6.37 4.96
CA TYR A 282 8.46 -5.90 5.72
C TYR A 282 8.76 -6.78 6.92
N GLU A 283 7.73 -7.13 7.72
CA GLU A 283 7.88 -7.86 8.98
C GLU A 283 8.20 -9.34 8.78
N SER A 284 7.61 -9.96 7.78
CA SER A 284 7.69 -11.40 7.48
C SER A 284 7.97 -11.60 5.98
N THR A 285 9.02 -10.96 5.50
CA THR A 285 9.33 -10.82 4.07
C THR A 285 9.47 -12.17 3.37
N THR A 286 10.22 -13.10 3.94
CA THR A 286 10.46 -14.44 3.35
C THR A 286 9.17 -15.25 3.27
N GLU A 287 8.36 -15.25 4.32
CA GLU A 287 7.06 -15.92 4.37
C GLU A 287 6.07 -15.27 3.40
N PHE A 288 6.09 -13.95 3.29
CA PHE A 288 5.24 -13.23 2.36
C PHE A 288 5.56 -13.58 0.90
N VAL A 289 6.83 -13.58 0.51
CA VAL A 289 7.26 -13.98 -0.83
C VAL A 289 6.87 -15.43 -1.12
N LYS A 290 7.11 -16.37 -0.20
CA LYS A 290 6.69 -17.78 -0.34
C LYS A 290 5.18 -17.90 -0.54
N ALA A 291 4.39 -17.16 0.24
CA ALA A 291 2.94 -17.21 0.19
C ALA A 291 2.36 -16.74 -1.16
N ILE A 292 2.98 -15.76 -1.80
CA ILE A 292 2.50 -15.23 -3.08
C ILE A 292 3.10 -15.93 -4.30
N SER A 293 4.15 -16.75 -4.13
CA SER A 293 4.95 -17.30 -5.24
C SER A 293 4.13 -18.17 -6.21
N SER A 294 3.30 -19.06 -5.71
CA SER A 294 2.43 -19.90 -6.56
C SER A 294 1.40 -19.07 -7.30
N PHE A 295 0.80 -18.08 -6.64
CA PHE A 295 -0.18 -17.19 -7.24
C PHE A 295 0.46 -16.35 -8.37
N VAL A 296 1.62 -15.75 -8.13
CA VAL A 296 2.34 -14.94 -9.15
C VAL A 296 2.71 -15.80 -10.37
N LYS A 297 3.08 -17.07 -10.17
CA LYS A 297 3.43 -18.00 -11.26
C LYS A 297 2.21 -18.50 -12.05
N SER A 298 1.02 -18.47 -11.46
CA SER A 298 -0.21 -18.96 -12.11
C SER A 298 -0.87 -17.92 -13.03
N ILE A 299 -0.41 -16.68 -12.99
CA ILE A 299 -0.87 -15.55 -13.80
C ILE A 299 0.15 -15.21 -14.89
#